data_097615cc9a79c3a2ac39e5c78cf4129c
#
_entry.id   097615cc9a79c3a2ac39e5c78cf4129c
#
_cell.length_a   1.000
_cell.length_b   1.000
_cell.length_c   1.000
_cell.angle_alpha   90.00
_cell.angle_beta   90.00
_cell.angle_gamma   90.00
#
_symmetry.space_group_name_H-M   'P 1'
#
loop_
_entity.id
_entity.type
_entity.pdbx_description
1 polymer ?
#
loop_
_entity_poly.entity_id
_entity_poly.type
_entity_poly.pdbx_seq_one_letter_code
_entity_poly.pdbx_strand_id
1 'polypeptide(L)'
;EIRDGYRQGIQRIPLAVDALEVPIIAAVNGAAIGAGCDLAMMCDLRVASEKAVFAESFVKVGLIPGDGGAWFLPRVIGQARANEMSFTGEPVNAETALSWGMVSSVVAPEDLMAAAQKLAERVAANPPHALRMTKKLLKESRKADLPSILEMSAGLQALAHQMEDHVEAVDAILEKRTPEFKGK
;
A
#
# COMPACT_ATOMS: atom_id res chain seq x y z
N GLU A 1 9.39 19.66 22.97
CA GLU A 1 10.23 18.45 23.12
C GLU A 1 9.53 17.20 22.59
N ILE A 2 8.35 16.75 23.14
CA ILE A 2 7.61 15.55 22.66
C ILE A 2 7.16 15.75 21.20
N ARG A 3 6.54 16.89 20.87
CA ARG A 3 6.09 17.20 19.52
C ARG A 3 7.23 17.13 18.50
N ASP A 4 8.38 17.67 18.84
CA ASP A 4 9.55 17.68 17.96
C ASP A 4 10.15 16.28 17.83
N GLY A 5 10.12 15.49 18.91
CA GLY A 5 10.49 14.08 18.89
C GLY A 5 9.64 13.25 17.92
N TYR A 6 8.31 13.49 17.89
CA TYR A 6 7.44 12.85 16.88
C TYR A 6 7.80 13.27 15.45
N ARG A 7 7.94 14.56 15.19
CA ARG A 7 8.23 15.10 13.85
C ARG A 7 9.58 14.67 13.30
N GLN A 8 10.60 14.64 14.15
CA GLN A 8 11.98 14.26 13.77
C GLN A 8 12.25 12.76 13.89
N GLY A 9 11.36 12.03 14.56
CA GLY A 9 11.42 10.59 14.79
C GLY A 9 10.43 9.82 13.92
N ILE A 10 9.42 9.25 14.58
CA ILE A 10 8.50 8.26 13.98
C ILE A 10 7.76 8.80 12.75
N GLN A 11 7.40 10.09 12.69
CA GLN A 11 6.68 10.67 11.55
C GLN A 11 7.53 10.77 10.27
N ARG A 12 8.82 10.52 10.33
CA ARG A 12 9.66 10.39 9.14
C ARG A 12 9.37 9.09 8.38
N ILE A 13 8.89 8.05 9.06
CA ILE A 13 8.56 6.75 8.44
C ILE A 13 7.41 6.89 7.44
N PRO A 14 6.20 7.36 7.82
CA PRO A 14 5.12 7.53 6.86
C PRO A 14 5.48 8.47 5.69
N LEU A 15 6.25 9.52 5.94
CA LEU A 15 6.69 10.42 4.88
C LEU A 15 7.65 9.73 3.91
N ALA A 16 8.59 8.92 4.42
CA ALA A 16 9.52 8.16 3.59
C ALA A 16 8.80 7.08 2.78
N VAL A 17 7.87 6.34 3.40
CA VAL A 17 7.07 5.31 2.72
C VAL A 17 6.16 5.95 1.66
N ASP A 18 5.52 7.09 1.99
CA ASP A 18 4.70 7.84 1.03
C ASP A 18 5.53 8.38 -0.14
N ALA A 19 6.81 8.71 0.05
CA ALA A 19 7.70 9.17 -1.01
C ALA A 19 8.21 8.06 -1.94
N LEU A 20 8.06 6.78 -1.58
CA LEU A 20 8.52 5.68 -2.43
C LEU A 20 7.68 5.57 -3.70
N GLU A 21 8.37 5.52 -4.82
CA GLU A 21 7.73 5.42 -6.15
C GLU A 21 7.38 3.98 -6.53
N VAL A 22 8.11 3.00 -5.99
CA VAL A 22 7.86 1.57 -6.25
C VAL A 22 6.76 1.02 -5.36
N PRO A 23 5.91 0.10 -5.83
CA PRO A 23 4.94 -0.59 -5.00
C PRO A 23 5.60 -1.34 -3.84
N ILE A 24 4.97 -1.31 -2.67
CA ILE A 24 5.44 -1.98 -1.45
C ILE A 24 4.40 -2.99 -1.00
N ILE A 25 4.85 -4.17 -0.63
CA ILE A 25 4.01 -5.25 -0.12
C ILE A 25 4.36 -5.53 1.34
N ALA A 26 3.38 -5.46 2.23
CA ALA A 26 3.52 -5.94 3.60
C ALA A 26 3.18 -7.43 3.66
N ALA A 27 4.10 -8.24 4.19
CA ALA A 27 3.88 -9.63 4.57
C ALA A 27 3.72 -9.70 6.09
N VAL A 28 2.47 -9.76 6.57
CA VAL A 28 2.15 -9.64 8.00
C VAL A 28 2.08 -11.04 8.62
N ASN A 29 3.11 -11.40 9.39
CA ASN A 29 3.26 -12.74 9.94
C ASN A 29 2.60 -12.96 11.32
N GLY A 30 2.23 -11.88 12.03
CA GLY A 30 1.72 -11.95 13.39
C GLY A 30 1.10 -10.63 13.84
N ALA A 31 1.39 -10.20 15.07
CA ALA A 31 0.83 -9.00 15.64
C ALA A 31 1.34 -7.73 14.94
N ALA A 32 0.42 -6.98 14.34
CA ALA A 32 0.60 -5.62 13.80
C ALA A 32 -0.24 -4.66 14.62
N ILE A 33 0.32 -4.14 15.72
CA ILE A 33 -0.38 -3.39 16.75
C ILE A 33 0.14 -1.94 16.79
N GLY A 34 -0.73 -0.95 16.88
CA GLY A 34 -0.37 0.47 16.92
C GLY A 34 0.50 0.84 15.71
N ALA A 35 1.72 1.31 15.96
CA ALA A 35 2.69 1.66 14.91
C ALA A 35 2.97 0.52 13.91
N GLY A 36 2.87 -0.75 14.35
CA GLY A 36 2.97 -1.90 13.46
C GLY A 36 1.75 -2.03 12.52
N CYS A 37 0.55 -1.72 13.00
CA CYS A 37 -0.65 -1.62 12.18
C CYS A 37 -0.51 -0.48 11.16
N ASP A 38 -0.12 0.70 11.64
CA ASP A 38 0.10 1.87 10.80
C ASP A 38 1.11 1.59 9.68
N LEU A 39 2.25 0.94 10.00
CA LEU A 39 3.25 0.55 9.02
C LEU A 39 2.68 -0.38 7.94
N ALA A 40 1.86 -1.37 8.34
CA ALA A 40 1.19 -2.24 7.39
C ALA A 40 0.22 -1.47 6.49
N MET A 41 -0.51 -0.47 7.03
CA MET A 41 -1.45 0.36 6.27
C MET A 41 -0.75 1.37 5.34
N MET A 42 0.50 1.75 5.61
CA MET A 42 1.32 2.60 4.72
C MET A 42 1.72 1.87 3.42
N CYS A 43 1.81 0.54 3.44
CA CYS A 43 2.15 -0.25 2.26
C CYS A 43 1.01 -0.25 1.23
N ASP A 44 1.35 -0.43 -0.05
CA ASP A 44 0.35 -0.45 -1.13
C ASP A 44 -0.50 -1.73 -1.09
N LEU A 45 0.16 -2.86 -0.87
CA LEU A 45 -0.45 -4.20 -0.85
C LEU A 45 -0.11 -4.92 0.46
N ARG A 46 -0.96 -5.86 0.87
CA ARG A 46 -0.79 -6.64 2.11
C ARG A 46 -1.22 -8.08 1.89
N VAL A 47 -0.35 -8.99 2.35
CA VAL A 47 -0.66 -10.42 2.51
C VAL A 47 -0.51 -10.75 3.99
N ALA A 48 -1.42 -11.48 4.57
CA ALA A 48 -1.39 -11.84 5.99
C ALA A 48 -1.26 -13.33 6.20
N SER A 49 -0.59 -13.72 7.26
CA SER A 49 -0.68 -15.05 7.84
C SER A 49 -2.02 -15.21 8.56
N GLU A 50 -2.53 -16.44 8.68
CA GLU A 50 -3.69 -16.77 9.54
C GLU A 50 -3.48 -16.33 11.00
N LYS A 51 -2.22 -16.18 11.44
CA LYS A 51 -1.84 -15.70 12.78
C LYS A 51 -1.76 -14.19 12.89
N ALA A 52 -1.99 -13.45 11.81
CA ALA A 52 -1.93 -12.00 11.85
C ALA A 52 -3.08 -11.40 12.67
N VAL A 53 -2.74 -10.39 13.45
CA VAL A 53 -3.70 -9.62 14.26
C VAL A 53 -3.37 -8.15 14.08
N PHE A 54 -4.37 -7.34 13.80
CA PHE A 54 -4.24 -5.89 13.61
C PHE A 54 -4.97 -5.14 14.70
N ALA A 55 -4.40 -4.07 15.25
CA ALA A 55 -5.10 -3.20 16.19
C ALA A 55 -4.56 -1.78 16.20
N GLU A 56 -5.47 -0.81 16.30
CA GLU A 56 -5.19 0.60 16.61
C GLU A 56 -5.30 0.84 18.12
N SER A 57 -4.40 0.24 18.89
CA SER A 57 -4.52 0.18 20.36
C SER A 57 -4.05 1.41 21.12
N PHE A 58 -3.68 2.50 20.45
CA PHE A 58 -3.19 3.73 21.09
C PHE A 58 -4.14 4.27 22.16
N VAL A 59 -5.45 4.24 21.92
CA VAL A 59 -6.47 4.70 22.84
C VAL A 59 -6.45 3.96 24.18
N LYS A 60 -6.04 2.68 24.20
CA LYS A 60 -5.93 1.86 25.42
C LYS A 60 -4.87 2.38 26.41
N VAL A 61 -3.89 3.13 25.90
CA VAL A 61 -2.83 3.74 26.72
C VAL A 61 -2.92 5.27 26.75
N GLY A 62 -4.08 5.85 26.35
CA GLY A 62 -4.32 7.28 26.38
C GLY A 62 -3.56 8.06 25.30
N LEU A 63 -3.14 7.38 24.21
CA LEU A 63 -2.47 8.00 23.08
C LEU A 63 -3.40 8.02 21.84
N ILE A 64 -2.92 8.65 20.78
CA ILE A 64 -3.59 8.76 19.49
C ILE A 64 -2.71 8.15 18.39
N PRO A 65 -3.24 7.80 17.20
CA PRO A 65 -2.44 7.41 16.04
C PRO A 65 -1.55 8.57 15.58
N GLY A 66 -0.31 8.63 16.09
CA GLY A 66 0.61 9.75 15.88
C GLY A 66 1.57 9.59 14.70
N ASP A 67 1.61 8.43 14.09
CA ASP A 67 2.58 7.98 13.10
C ASP A 67 1.97 7.66 11.72
N GLY A 68 0.71 8.05 11.52
CA GLY A 68 0.08 8.03 10.20
C GLY A 68 -1.22 7.23 10.10
N GLY A 69 -1.61 6.43 11.12
CA GLY A 69 -2.81 5.61 11.10
C GLY A 69 -4.08 6.39 10.79
N ALA A 70 -4.24 7.57 11.37
CA ALA A 70 -5.38 8.44 11.09
C ALA A 70 -5.51 8.85 9.60
N TRP A 71 -4.40 8.80 8.84
CA TRP A 71 -4.40 9.07 7.41
C TRP A 71 -4.61 7.80 6.58
N PHE A 72 -3.87 6.73 6.87
CA PHE A 72 -3.84 5.52 6.03
C PHE A 72 -5.01 4.59 6.29
N LEU A 73 -5.33 4.30 7.55
CA LEU A 73 -6.33 3.29 7.93
C LEU A 73 -7.71 3.55 7.28
N PRO A 74 -8.33 4.75 7.38
CA PRO A 74 -9.65 4.97 6.79
C PRO A 74 -9.64 4.89 5.25
N ARG A 75 -8.48 5.08 4.61
CA ARG A 75 -8.32 4.93 3.16
C ARG A 75 -8.20 3.48 2.72
N VAL A 76 -7.86 2.59 3.65
CA VAL A 76 -7.77 1.14 3.40
C VAL A 76 -9.11 0.45 3.68
N ILE A 77 -9.71 0.69 4.86
CA ILE A 77 -10.89 -0.06 5.32
C ILE A 77 -12.18 0.77 5.40
N GLY A 78 -12.12 2.03 5.00
CA GLY A 78 -13.25 2.96 5.11
C GLY A 78 -13.39 3.57 6.50
N GLN A 79 -14.09 4.73 6.58
CA GLN A 79 -14.15 5.54 7.79
C GLN A 79 -14.81 4.81 8.98
N ALA A 80 -15.90 4.06 8.74
CA ALA A 80 -16.65 3.43 9.82
C ALA A 80 -15.80 2.40 10.58
N ARG A 81 -15.12 1.51 9.84
CA ARG A 81 -14.25 0.46 10.44
C ARG A 81 -12.99 1.06 11.06
N ALA A 82 -12.44 2.09 10.44
CA ALA A 82 -11.30 2.82 11.02
C ALA A 82 -11.67 3.47 12.36
N ASN A 83 -12.84 4.09 12.46
CA ASN A 83 -13.36 4.65 13.70
C ASN A 83 -13.56 3.56 14.77
N GLU A 84 -14.18 2.44 14.41
CA GLU A 84 -14.39 1.29 15.31
C GLU A 84 -13.05 0.80 15.88
N MET A 85 -12.08 0.48 15.01
CA MET A 85 -10.75 0.05 15.44
C MET A 85 -10.05 1.09 16.34
N SER A 86 -10.06 2.35 15.93
CA SER A 86 -9.32 3.40 16.64
C SER A 86 -9.97 3.81 17.97
N PHE A 87 -11.32 3.74 18.08
CA PHE A 87 -12.01 4.15 19.31
C PHE A 87 -12.12 3.02 20.31
N THR A 88 -12.24 1.78 19.86
CA THR A 88 -12.28 0.61 20.76
C THR A 88 -10.88 0.11 21.10
N GLY A 89 -9.92 0.25 20.20
CA GLY A 89 -8.59 -0.34 20.30
C GLY A 89 -8.64 -1.88 20.30
N GLU A 90 -9.71 -2.47 19.81
CA GLU A 90 -9.90 -3.92 19.78
C GLU A 90 -9.13 -4.56 18.63
N PRO A 91 -8.61 -5.78 18.83
CA PRO A 91 -7.87 -6.48 17.79
C PRO A 91 -8.80 -7.05 16.73
N VAL A 92 -8.33 -7.03 15.48
CA VAL A 92 -8.96 -7.60 14.30
C VAL A 92 -8.09 -8.78 13.83
N ASN A 93 -8.66 -9.97 13.72
CA ASN A 93 -7.96 -11.16 13.22
C ASN A 93 -7.81 -11.13 11.69
N ALA A 94 -7.02 -12.05 11.14
CA ALA A 94 -6.72 -12.13 9.71
C ALA A 94 -7.97 -12.34 8.84
N GLU A 95 -8.93 -13.16 9.26
CA GLU A 95 -10.17 -13.42 8.53
C GLU A 95 -11.03 -12.15 8.43
N THR A 96 -11.21 -11.45 9.54
CA THR A 96 -11.93 -10.18 9.58
C THR A 96 -11.21 -9.12 8.74
N ALA A 97 -9.87 -9.03 8.83
CA ALA A 97 -9.06 -8.14 8.02
C ALA A 97 -9.24 -8.39 6.51
N LEU A 98 -9.34 -9.66 6.08
CA LEU A 98 -9.66 -10.03 4.71
C LEU A 98 -11.08 -9.57 4.32
N SER A 99 -12.07 -9.83 5.16
CA SER A 99 -13.46 -9.43 4.91
C SER A 99 -13.63 -7.91 4.80
N TRP A 100 -12.78 -7.14 5.48
CA TRP A 100 -12.76 -5.67 5.43
C TRP A 100 -11.96 -5.10 4.26
N GLY A 101 -11.27 -5.95 3.50
CA GLY A 101 -10.35 -5.51 2.45
C GLY A 101 -9.06 -4.89 2.97
N MET A 102 -8.74 -5.10 4.27
CA MET A 102 -7.50 -4.65 4.87
C MET A 102 -6.29 -5.39 4.27
N VAL A 103 -6.46 -6.67 3.96
CA VAL A 103 -5.45 -7.52 3.29
C VAL A 103 -6.03 -8.15 2.03
N SER A 104 -5.17 -8.46 1.06
CA SER A 104 -5.57 -9.06 -0.23
C SER A 104 -5.76 -10.57 -0.13
N SER A 105 -5.05 -11.21 0.78
CA SER A 105 -5.12 -12.66 1.02
C SER A 105 -4.63 -13.02 2.41
N VAL A 106 -5.11 -14.17 2.88
CA VAL A 106 -4.66 -14.82 4.12
C VAL A 106 -4.19 -16.21 3.75
N VAL A 107 -3.03 -16.60 4.27
CA VAL A 107 -2.38 -17.90 3.99
C VAL A 107 -1.81 -18.51 5.27
N ALA A 108 -1.47 -19.81 5.21
CA ALA A 108 -0.76 -20.46 6.31
C ALA A 108 0.57 -19.74 6.63
N PRO A 109 1.02 -19.74 7.89
CA PRO A 109 2.23 -19.02 8.29
C PRO A 109 3.48 -19.37 7.47
N GLU A 110 3.65 -20.63 7.12
CA GLU A 110 4.76 -21.16 6.31
C GLU A 110 4.71 -20.67 4.86
N ASP A 111 3.53 -20.36 4.31
CA ASP A 111 3.31 -19.93 2.94
C ASP A 111 3.40 -18.40 2.76
N LEU A 112 3.48 -17.62 3.83
CA LEU A 112 3.38 -16.17 3.80
C LEU A 112 4.36 -15.52 2.85
N MET A 113 5.64 -15.86 2.96
CA MET A 113 6.67 -15.26 2.13
C MET A 113 6.56 -15.69 0.67
N ALA A 114 6.18 -16.95 0.41
CA ALA A 114 5.94 -17.43 -0.95
C ALA A 114 4.75 -16.71 -1.61
N ALA A 115 3.67 -16.47 -0.86
CA ALA A 115 2.51 -15.73 -1.35
C ALA A 115 2.84 -14.26 -1.62
N ALA A 116 3.59 -13.60 -0.74
CA ALA A 116 4.04 -12.23 -0.93
C ALA A 116 4.99 -12.11 -2.14
N GLN A 117 5.92 -13.05 -2.30
CA GLN A 117 6.84 -13.10 -3.42
C GLN A 117 6.08 -13.30 -4.75
N LYS A 118 5.12 -14.23 -4.80
CA LYS A 118 4.27 -14.44 -5.97
C LYS A 118 3.47 -13.18 -6.34
N LEU A 119 3.00 -12.42 -5.35
CA LEU A 119 2.34 -11.14 -5.60
C LEU A 119 3.33 -10.11 -6.15
N ALA A 120 4.55 -10.04 -5.60
CA ALA A 120 5.61 -9.15 -6.09
C ALA A 120 6.00 -9.47 -7.54
N GLU A 121 6.13 -10.73 -7.89
CA GLU A 121 6.42 -11.19 -9.27
C GLU A 121 5.32 -10.77 -10.25
N ARG A 122 4.05 -10.90 -9.86
CA ARG A 122 2.91 -10.43 -10.68
C ARG A 122 2.93 -8.92 -10.88
N VAL A 123 3.36 -8.15 -9.89
CA VAL A 123 3.54 -6.70 -10.01
C VAL A 123 4.73 -6.41 -10.92
N ALA A 124 5.89 -7.03 -10.65
CA ALA A 124 7.14 -6.81 -11.38
C ALA A 124 7.11 -7.28 -12.84
N ALA A 125 6.14 -8.12 -13.21
CA ALA A 125 5.91 -8.54 -14.61
C ALA A 125 5.36 -7.40 -15.51
N ASN A 126 5.14 -6.19 -14.94
CA ASN A 126 4.64 -5.04 -15.70
C ASN A 126 5.75 -3.98 -15.88
N PRO A 127 5.62 -3.11 -16.90
CA PRO A 127 6.59 -2.05 -17.16
C PRO A 127 6.83 -1.18 -15.92
N PRO A 128 8.08 -1.03 -15.42
CA PRO A 128 8.35 -0.37 -14.16
C PRO A 128 8.00 1.13 -14.15
N HIS A 129 8.10 1.82 -15.29
CA HIS A 129 7.65 3.22 -15.39
C HIS A 129 6.14 3.34 -15.25
N ALA A 130 5.37 2.46 -15.92
CA ALA A 130 3.92 2.45 -15.81
C ALA A 130 3.46 2.18 -14.38
N LEU A 131 4.11 1.27 -13.66
CA LEU A 131 3.84 1.02 -12.24
C LEU A 131 4.05 2.27 -11.38
N ARG A 132 5.18 2.96 -11.54
CA ARG A 132 5.49 4.19 -10.79
C ARG A 132 4.50 5.30 -11.09
N MET A 133 4.18 5.52 -12.37
CA MET A 133 3.20 6.53 -12.79
C MET A 133 1.81 6.20 -12.25
N THR A 134 1.39 4.94 -12.30
CA THR A 134 0.12 4.47 -11.73
C THR A 134 0.06 4.70 -10.22
N LYS A 135 1.10 4.31 -9.49
CA LYS A 135 1.18 4.55 -8.04
C LYS A 135 1.07 6.05 -7.73
N LYS A 136 1.79 6.90 -8.48
CA LYS A 136 1.71 8.36 -8.34
C LYS A 136 0.29 8.88 -8.55
N LEU A 137 -0.39 8.48 -9.62
CA LEU A 137 -1.76 8.90 -9.90
C LEU A 137 -2.73 8.47 -8.80
N LEU A 138 -2.67 7.19 -8.37
CA LEU A 138 -3.52 6.67 -7.29
C LEU A 138 -3.30 7.41 -5.97
N LYS A 139 -2.06 7.82 -5.70
CA LYS A 139 -1.72 8.59 -4.51
C LYS A 139 -2.24 10.03 -4.59
N GLU A 140 -1.99 10.73 -5.71
CA GLU A 140 -2.43 12.11 -5.88
C GLU A 140 -3.97 12.23 -5.96
N SER A 141 -4.66 11.20 -6.47
CA SER A 141 -6.12 11.16 -6.50
C SER A 141 -6.80 11.24 -5.12
N ARG A 142 -6.04 10.98 -4.05
CA ARG A 142 -6.52 11.13 -2.67
C ARG A 142 -6.57 12.59 -2.19
N LYS A 143 -5.98 13.53 -2.94
CA LYS A 143 -5.78 14.93 -2.54
C LYS A 143 -6.36 15.93 -3.54
N ALA A 144 -6.54 15.52 -4.79
CA ALA A 144 -6.94 16.38 -5.90
C ALA A 144 -8.35 16.06 -6.38
N ASP A 145 -8.96 17.00 -7.11
CA ASP A 145 -10.24 16.81 -7.81
C ASP A 145 -10.05 16.03 -9.12
N LEU A 146 -11.15 15.54 -9.68
CA LEU A 146 -11.13 14.75 -10.91
C LEU A 146 -10.51 15.48 -12.11
N PRO A 147 -10.82 16.76 -12.41
CA PRO A 147 -10.18 17.48 -13.51
C PRO A 147 -8.65 17.55 -13.38
N SER A 148 -8.13 17.82 -12.18
CA SER A 148 -6.69 17.87 -11.91
C SER A 148 -6.03 16.51 -12.12
N ILE A 149 -6.67 15.42 -11.70
CA ILE A 149 -6.16 14.06 -11.92
C ILE A 149 -6.20 13.69 -13.39
N LEU A 150 -7.23 14.07 -14.15
CA LEU A 150 -7.31 13.80 -15.59
C LEU A 150 -6.21 14.54 -16.36
N GLU A 151 -5.92 15.79 -16.00
CA GLU A 151 -4.83 16.56 -16.61
C GLU A 151 -3.45 15.93 -16.31
N MET A 152 -3.21 15.54 -15.05
CA MET A 152 -2.00 14.80 -14.70
C MET A 152 -1.91 13.47 -15.46
N SER A 153 -3.03 12.75 -15.58
CA SER A 153 -3.08 11.47 -16.31
C SER A 153 -2.72 11.66 -17.78
N ALA A 154 -3.24 12.72 -18.42
CA ALA A 154 -2.94 13.02 -19.83
C ALA A 154 -1.44 13.25 -20.05
N GLY A 155 -0.80 14.02 -19.15
CA GLY A 155 0.64 14.25 -19.20
C GLY A 155 1.46 12.98 -19.01
N LEU A 156 1.13 12.17 -17.99
CA LEU A 156 1.82 10.91 -17.72
C LEU A 156 1.56 9.86 -18.81
N GLN A 157 0.36 9.83 -19.39
CA GLN A 157 0.03 8.95 -20.50
C GLN A 157 0.85 9.29 -21.77
N ALA A 158 1.02 10.59 -22.06
CA ALA A 158 1.86 11.02 -23.15
C ALA A 158 3.33 10.58 -22.98
N LEU A 159 3.85 10.62 -21.73
CA LEU A 159 5.18 10.08 -21.43
C LEU A 159 5.22 8.56 -21.57
N ALA A 160 4.21 7.84 -21.08
CA ALA A 160 4.15 6.38 -21.15
C ALA A 160 4.18 5.89 -22.60
N HIS A 161 3.50 6.58 -23.51
CA HIS A 161 3.51 6.25 -24.96
C HIS A 161 4.89 6.41 -25.63
N GLN A 162 5.80 7.19 -25.06
CA GLN A 162 7.16 7.38 -25.56
C GLN A 162 8.17 6.33 -25.06
N MET A 163 7.74 5.47 -24.09
CA MET A 163 8.62 4.47 -23.50
C MET A 163 8.83 3.27 -24.43
N GLU A 164 10.07 2.77 -24.51
CA GLU A 164 10.38 1.53 -25.22
C GLU A 164 9.57 0.35 -24.70
N ASP A 165 9.35 0.28 -23.37
CA ASP A 165 8.56 -0.78 -22.73
C ASP A 165 7.08 -0.78 -23.18
N HIS A 166 6.52 0.37 -23.62
CA HIS A 166 5.18 0.43 -24.21
C HIS A 166 5.15 -0.26 -25.57
N VAL A 167 6.13 0.02 -26.42
CA VAL A 167 6.25 -0.61 -27.75
C VAL A 167 6.45 -2.11 -27.58
N GLU A 168 7.38 -2.52 -26.71
CA GLU A 168 7.63 -3.92 -26.37
C GLU A 168 6.36 -4.65 -25.89
N ALA A 169 5.57 -4.00 -25.01
CA ALA A 169 4.32 -4.58 -24.51
C ALA A 169 3.31 -4.84 -25.65
N VAL A 170 3.16 -3.90 -26.56
CA VAL A 170 2.26 -4.02 -27.72
C VAL A 170 2.74 -5.13 -28.67
N ASP A 171 4.02 -5.13 -29.00
CA ASP A 171 4.62 -6.13 -29.91
C ASP A 171 4.51 -7.53 -29.31
N ALA A 172 4.82 -7.70 -28.03
CA ALA A 172 4.70 -8.98 -27.33
C ALA A 172 3.27 -9.53 -27.35
N ILE A 173 2.25 -8.66 -27.19
CA ILE A 173 0.83 -9.06 -27.28
C ILE A 173 0.50 -9.54 -28.70
N LEU A 174 0.92 -8.79 -29.72
CA LEU A 174 0.64 -9.14 -31.14
C LEU A 174 1.35 -10.44 -31.53
N GLU A 175 2.57 -10.65 -31.06
CA GLU A 175 3.40 -11.83 -31.33
C GLU A 175 3.09 -13.01 -30.39
N LYS A 176 2.24 -12.83 -29.40
CA LYS A 176 1.86 -13.84 -28.38
C LYS A 176 3.07 -14.39 -27.59
N ARG A 177 4.02 -13.54 -27.25
CA ARG A 177 5.21 -13.87 -26.46
C ARG A 177 5.21 -13.13 -25.12
N THR A 178 6.07 -13.55 -24.21
CA THR A 178 6.31 -12.82 -22.97
C THR A 178 7.13 -11.56 -23.27
N PRO A 179 6.72 -10.38 -22.77
CA PRO A 179 7.50 -9.15 -22.94
C PRO A 179 8.76 -9.13 -22.07
N GLU A 180 9.78 -8.38 -22.53
CA GLU A 180 11.01 -8.13 -21.79
C GLU A 180 11.16 -6.63 -21.53
N PHE A 181 10.77 -6.18 -20.32
CA PHE A 181 10.81 -4.77 -19.94
C PHE A 181 12.20 -4.34 -19.44
N LYS A 182 12.67 -3.18 -19.90
CA LYS A 182 13.98 -2.63 -19.58
C LYS A 182 13.91 -1.37 -18.71
N GLY A 183 12.70 -0.86 -18.45
CA GLY A 183 12.49 0.36 -17.69
C GLY A 183 12.89 1.62 -18.45
N LYS A 184 12.74 1.65 -19.77
CA LYS A 184 13.10 2.75 -20.66
C LYS A 184 11.94 3.20 -21.53
#